data_ecea42e7005cbc181cc96400366e8f18
#
_entry.id   ecea42e7005cbc181cc96400366e8f18
#
_cell.length_a   1.000
_cell.length_b   1.000
_cell.length_c   1.000
_cell.angle_alpha   90.00
_cell.angle_beta   90.00
_cell.angle_gamma   90.00
#
_symmetry.space_group_name_H-M   'P 1'
#
loop_
_entity.id
_entity.type
_entity.pdbx_description
1 polymer ?
#
loop_
_entity_poly.entity_id
_entity_poly.type
_entity_poly.pdbx_seq_one_letter_code
_entity_poly.pdbx_strand_id
1 'polypeptide(L)'
;MIDMRQIARGVRFAAVLAAALAISACANQQNATGEGAAATPGSQQDFVVNVGDRVFFSTDSSELSAQARATLDKQAQWLNTYSQYSQFTVEGHADERGTREYNLALGARRAQVVRDYLISRGVAASRMHTISYGKERPVALCDDISCWSQNRRAVTVLNASS
;
A
#
# COMPACT_ATOMS: atom_id res chain seq x y z
N MET A 1 -1.24 -64.82 -40.93
CA MET A 1 -0.69 -63.57 -41.53
C MET A 1 -1.51 -62.42 -40.97
N ILE A 2 -0.94 -61.67 -40.06
CA ILE A 2 -1.62 -60.52 -39.48
C ILE A 2 -1.43 -59.34 -40.46
N ASP A 3 -2.56 -58.80 -40.92
CA ASP A 3 -2.58 -57.76 -41.94
C ASP A 3 -1.96 -56.46 -41.41
N MET A 4 -0.85 -56.05 -41.99
CA MET A 4 -0.06 -54.88 -41.65
C MET A 4 -0.85 -53.54 -41.76
N ARG A 5 -2.00 -53.57 -42.45
CA ARG A 5 -2.90 -52.41 -42.62
C ARG A 5 -3.72 -52.14 -41.36
N GLN A 6 -3.99 -53.16 -40.52
CA GLN A 6 -4.73 -52.96 -39.26
C GLN A 6 -3.86 -52.35 -38.18
N ILE A 7 -2.55 -52.64 -38.15
CA ILE A 7 -1.60 -52.06 -37.18
C ILE A 7 -1.42 -50.55 -37.41
N ALA A 8 -1.37 -50.13 -38.71
CA ALA A 8 -1.21 -48.73 -39.07
C ALA A 8 -2.41 -47.83 -38.66
N ARG A 9 -3.63 -48.42 -38.61
CA ARG A 9 -4.84 -47.70 -38.17
C ARG A 9 -4.89 -47.52 -36.65
N GLY A 10 -4.47 -48.52 -35.88
CA GLY A 10 -4.42 -48.44 -34.42
C GLY A 10 -3.43 -47.38 -33.87
N VAL A 11 -2.27 -47.28 -34.51
CA VAL A 11 -1.25 -46.27 -34.15
C VAL A 11 -1.70 -44.83 -34.40
N ARG A 12 -2.48 -44.63 -35.48
CA ARG A 12 -3.02 -43.27 -35.79
C ARG A 12 -4.06 -42.80 -34.78
N PHE A 13 -4.91 -43.71 -34.29
CA PHE A 13 -5.92 -43.36 -33.26
C PHE A 13 -5.26 -43.13 -31.89
N ALA A 14 -4.25 -43.91 -31.53
CA ALA A 14 -3.52 -43.71 -30.26
C ALA A 14 -2.75 -42.38 -30.24
N ALA A 15 -2.16 -41.98 -31.37
CA ALA A 15 -1.45 -40.71 -31.50
C ALA A 15 -2.38 -39.48 -31.38
N VAL A 16 -3.61 -39.57 -31.90
CA VAL A 16 -4.62 -38.50 -31.82
C VAL A 16 -5.16 -38.36 -30.41
N LEU A 17 -5.36 -39.48 -29.69
CA LEU A 17 -5.80 -39.44 -28.28
C LEU A 17 -4.74 -38.88 -27.36
N ALA A 18 -3.45 -39.17 -27.58
CA ALA A 18 -2.35 -38.63 -26.78
C ALA A 18 -2.17 -37.11 -26.98
N ALA A 19 -2.41 -36.61 -28.22
CA ALA A 19 -2.38 -35.18 -28.51
C ALA A 19 -3.54 -34.40 -27.84
N ALA A 20 -4.72 -35.01 -27.72
CA ALA A 20 -5.88 -34.39 -27.09
C ALA A 20 -5.73 -34.22 -25.54
N LEU A 21 -4.98 -35.11 -24.89
CA LEU A 21 -4.71 -35.07 -23.44
C LEU A 21 -3.66 -34.02 -23.06
N ALA A 22 -2.77 -33.63 -24.00
CA ALA A 22 -1.74 -32.62 -23.75
C ALA A 22 -2.28 -31.18 -23.78
N ILE A 23 -3.44 -30.92 -24.37
CA ILE A 23 -4.02 -29.58 -24.48
C ILE A 23 -4.81 -29.18 -23.21
N SER A 24 -5.27 -30.15 -22.42
CA SER A 24 -6.02 -29.84 -21.17
C SER A 24 -5.16 -29.42 -19.99
N ALA A 25 -3.83 -29.58 -20.06
CA ALA A 25 -2.91 -29.15 -18.99
C ALA A 25 -2.60 -27.65 -19.01
N CYS A 26 -2.88 -26.92 -20.11
CA CYS A 26 -2.63 -25.48 -20.20
C CYS A 26 -3.84 -24.59 -19.89
N ALA A 27 -5.03 -25.16 -19.67
CA ALA A 27 -6.27 -24.40 -19.45
C ALA A 27 -6.49 -23.99 -17.98
N ASN A 28 -5.65 -24.43 -17.06
CA ASN A 28 -5.84 -24.15 -15.63
C ASN A 28 -4.92 -23.05 -15.05
N GLN A 29 -4.30 -22.22 -15.92
CA GLN A 29 -3.38 -21.18 -15.50
C GLN A 29 -3.81 -19.76 -15.93
N GLN A 30 -5.07 -19.57 -16.34
CA GLN A 30 -5.60 -18.26 -16.78
C GLN A 30 -6.84 -17.79 -16.01
N ASN A 31 -6.93 -18.05 -14.70
CA ASN A 31 -7.85 -17.34 -13.84
C ASN A 31 -7.15 -16.77 -12.59
N ALA A 32 -5.97 -16.18 -12.78
CA ALA A 32 -5.44 -15.16 -11.90
C ALA A 32 -5.81 -13.78 -12.48
N THR A 33 -7.08 -13.56 -12.85
CA THR A 33 -7.65 -12.22 -12.81
C THR A 33 -7.70 -11.84 -11.35
N GLY A 34 -6.85 -10.89 -10.96
CA GLY A 34 -6.72 -10.41 -9.59
C GLY A 34 -8.04 -9.84 -9.06
N GLU A 35 -8.87 -10.70 -8.49
CA GLU A 35 -9.66 -10.33 -7.34
C GLU A 35 -8.62 -10.06 -6.25
N GLY A 36 -8.38 -8.77 -5.96
CA GLY A 36 -7.50 -8.36 -4.88
C GLY A 36 -7.94 -9.11 -3.64
N ALA A 37 -7.13 -10.05 -3.19
CA ALA A 37 -7.41 -10.80 -1.97
C ALA A 37 -7.75 -9.77 -0.91
N ALA A 38 -8.97 -9.83 -0.37
CA ALA A 38 -9.43 -8.90 0.66
C ALA A 38 -8.38 -8.88 1.76
N ALA A 39 -7.88 -7.69 2.08
CA ALA A 39 -6.82 -7.57 3.07
C ALA A 39 -7.29 -8.17 4.40
N THR A 40 -6.51 -9.07 4.96
CA THR A 40 -6.82 -9.70 6.26
C THR A 40 -6.97 -8.61 7.32
N PRO A 41 -8.10 -8.54 8.04
CA PRO A 41 -8.31 -7.54 9.08
C PRO A 41 -7.16 -7.52 10.10
N GLY A 42 -6.64 -6.33 10.40
CA GLY A 42 -5.51 -6.14 11.31
C GLY A 42 -4.14 -6.38 10.70
N SER A 43 -4.04 -6.65 9.39
CA SER A 43 -2.76 -6.70 8.68
C SER A 43 -2.28 -5.29 8.27
N GLN A 44 -0.98 -5.13 7.95
CA GLN A 44 -0.47 -3.90 7.36
C GLN A 44 -1.18 -3.54 6.04
N GLN A 45 -1.54 -4.55 5.26
CA GLN A 45 -2.29 -4.37 4.02
C GLN A 45 -3.69 -3.81 4.29
N ASP A 46 -4.38 -4.29 5.32
CA ASP A 46 -5.66 -3.77 5.77
C ASP A 46 -5.56 -2.28 6.17
N PHE A 47 -4.53 -1.91 6.92
CA PHE A 47 -4.28 -0.53 7.30
C PHE A 47 -4.09 0.38 6.07
N VAL A 48 -3.28 -0.04 5.10
CA VAL A 48 -2.99 0.76 3.91
C VAL A 48 -4.21 0.89 3.01
N VAL A 49 -4.94 -0.21 2.74
CA VAL A 49 -5.99 -0.27 1.72
C VAL A 49 -7.34 0.20 2.25
N ASN A 50 -7.73 -0.23 3.46
CA ASN A 50 -9.08 0.00 3.99
C ASN A 50 -9.16 1.22 4.93
N VAL A 51 -8.08 1.50 5.67
CA VAL A 51 -8.02 2.63 6.60
C VAL A 51 -7.42 3.87 5.93
N GLY A 52 -6.34 3.69 5.18
CA GLY A 52 -5.53 4.74 4.58
C GLY A 52 -4.37 5.14 5.49
N ASP A 53 -3.15 4.92 5.03
CA ASP A 53 -1.91 5.13 5.78
C ASP A 53 -1.45 6.60 5.78
N ARG A 54 -2.07 7.48 4.99
CA ARG A 54 -1.58 8.85 4.77
C ARG A 54 -2.67 9.91 4.75
N VAL A 55 -2.25 11.13 5.05
CA VAL A 55 -3.07 12.34 4.91
C VAL A 55 -2.30 13.39 4.13
N PHE A 56 -3.03 14.27 3.46
CA PHE A 56 -2.48 15.29 2.57
C PHE A 56 -2.68 16.70 3.13
N PHE A 57 -1.81 17.61 2.69
CA PHE A 57 -1.79 19.01 3.14
C PHE A 57 -1.86 19.99 1.97
N SER A 58 -2.41 21.16 2.24
CA SER A 58 -2.34 22.30 1.34
C SER A 58 -0.92 22.81 1.18
N THR A 59 -0.69 23.63 0.17
CA THR A 59 0.61 24.30 -0.05
C THR A 59 0.97 25.08 1.20
N ASP A 60 2.23 24.94 1.63
CA ASP A 60 2.80 25.67 2.77
C ASP A 60 2.01 25.57 4.09
N SER A 61 1.23 24.52 4.27
CA SER A 61 0.39 24.30 5.43
C SER A 61 0.70 22.98 6.12
N SER A 62 0.51 22.97 7.44
CA SER A 62 0.45 21.76 8.29
C SER A 62 -0.91 21.62 8.97
N GLU A 63 -1.94 22.32 8.53
CA GLU A 63 -3.29 22.20 9.05
C GLU A 63 -3.99 20.93 8.53
N LEU A 64 -4.68 20.23 9.42
CA LEU A 64 -5.48 19.05 9.08
C LEU A 64 -6.83 19.47 8.50
N SER A 65 -7.09 19.13 7.24
CA SER A 65 -8.41 19.28 6.62
C SER A 65 -9.43 18.34 7.29
N ALA A 66 -10.71 18.55 7.02
CA ALA A 66 -11.78 17.65 7.48
C ALA A 66 -11.56 16.22 6.97
N GLN A 67 -11.11 16.06 5.71
CA GLN A 67 -10.78 14.77 5.12
C GLN A 67 -9.59 14.11 5.85
N ALA A 68 -8.54 14.87 6.14
CA ALA A 68 -7.38 14.36 6.89
C ALA A 68 -7.80 13.88 8.29
N ARG A 69 -8.59 14.66 9.00
CA ARG A 69 -9.12 14.26 10.32
C ARG A 69 -9.96 12.98 10.25
N ALA A 70 -10.85 12.85 9.26
CA ALA A 70 -11.66 11.64 9.09
C ALA A 70 -10.78 10.39 8.82
N THR A 71 -9.70 10.52 8.07
CA THR A 71 -8.73 9.43 7.87
C THR A 71 -8.00 9.10 9.18
N LEU A 72 -7.54 10.10 9.92
CA LEU A 72 -6.85 9.91 11.20
C LEU A 72 -7.77 9.33 12.28
N ASP A 73 -9.07 9.62 12.28
CA ASP A 73 -10.05 8.98 13.16
C ASP A 73 -10.11 7.46 12.91
N LYS A 74 -10.13 7.05 11.65
CA LYS A 74 -10.07 5.62 11.27
C LYS A 74 -8.73 4.99 11.67
N GLN A 75 -7.61 5.70 11.45
CA GLN A 75 -6.29 5.23 11.88
C GLN A 75 -6.24 5.03 13.40
N ALA A 76 -6.72 6.00 14.18
CA ALA A 76 -6.74 5.89 15.63
C ALA A 76 -7.58 4.71 16.11
N GLN A 77 -8.78 4.53 15.55
CA GLN A 77 -9.63 3.38 15.87
C GLN A 77 -8.93 2.05 15.57
N TRP A 78 -8.32 1.93 14.40
CA TRP A 78 -7.60 0.74 13.98
C TRP A 78 -6.37 0.47 14.86
N LEU A 79 -5.55 1.48 15.13
CA LEU A 79 -4.36 1.37 15.99
C LEU A 79 -4.69 1.02 17.44
N ASN A 80 -5.83 1.46 17.97
CA ASN A 80 -6.30 1.07 19.29
C ASN A 80 -6.87 -0.35 19.32
N THR A 81 -7.45 -0.82 18.22
CA THR A 81 -7.96 -2.20 18.09
C THR A 81 -6.81 -3.21 17.95
N TYR A 82 -5.79 -2.88 17.16
CA TYR A 82 -4.67 -3.78 16.82
C TYR A 82 -3.39 -3.37 17.55
N SER A 83 -3.32 -3.68 18.84
CA SER A 83 -2.22 -3.28 19.74
C SER A 83 -0.90 -3.99 19.50
N GLN A 84 -0.88 -5.05 18.67
CA GLN A 84 0.36 -5.74 18.25
C GLN A 84 1.35 -4.81 17.53
N TYR A 85 0.87 -3.72 16.91
CA TYR A 85 1.73 -2.67 16.37
C TYR A 85 2.14 -1.71 17.49
N SER A 86 3.02 -2.19 18.35
CA SER A 86 3.45 -1.45 19.57
C SER A 86 4.26 -0.20 19.27
N GLN A 87 4.88 -0.13 18.08
CA GLN A 87 5.67 1.00 17.61
C GLN A 87 5.33 1.31 16.16
N PHE A 88 5.24 2.58 15.81
CA PHE A 88 5.09 3.06 14.44
C PHE A 88 5.65 4.45 14.27
N THR A 89 5.90 4.84 13.02
CA THR A 89 6.51 6.13 12.69
C THR A 89 5.54 6.98 11.90
N VAL A 90 5.43 8.25 12.22
CA VAL A 90 4.73 9.26 11.42
C VAL A 90 5.77 10.04 10.63
N GLU A 91 5.78 9.85 9.33
CA GLU A 91 6.69 10.50 8.39
C GLU A 91 6.05 11.77 7.80
N GLY A 92 6.77 12.91 7.86
CA GLY A 92 6.31 14.15 7.26
C GLY A 92 7.09 14.48 5.98
N HIS A 93 6.34 14.90 4.94
CA HIS A 93 6.88 15.19 3.61
C HIS A 93 6.39 16.53 3.08
N ALA A 94 7.15 17.11 2.18
CA ALA A 94 6.85 18.34 1.46
C ALA A 94 7.01 18.13 -0.06
N ASP A 95 6.48 19.06 -0.85
CA ASP A 95 6.79 19.12 -2.28
C ASP A 95 8.20 19.73 -2.50
N GLU A 96 8.69 19.72 -3.72
CA GLU A 96 10.06 20.08 -4.07
C GLU A 96 10.38 21.57 -3.96
N ARG A 97 9.36 22.44 -3.91
CA ARG A 97 9.53 23.90 -3.92
C ARG A 97 10.10 24.41 -2.59
N GLY A 98 10.97 25.42 -2.68
CA GLY A 98 11.62 26.01 -1.51
C GLY A 98 12.91 25.32 -1.08
N THR A 99 13.53 25.81 -0.02
CA THR A 99 14.81 25.30 0.47
C THR A 99 14.65 23.94 1.17
N ARG A 100 15.75 23.21 1.30
CA ARG A 100 15.78 21.92 2.00
C ARG A 100 15.43 22.07 3.48
N GLU A 101 16.03 23.06 4.12
CA GLU A 101 15.86 23.35 5.55
C GLU A 101 14.41 23.71 5.85
N TYR A 102 13.81 24.57 5.03
CA TYR A 102 12.41 24.95 5.17
C TYR A 102 11.48 23.71 5.06
N ASN A 103 11.69 22.88 4.05
CA ASN A 103 10.85 21.69 3.83
C ASN A 103 11.05 20.61 4.90
N LEU A 104 12.27 20.49 5.45
CA LEU A 104 12.50 19.63 6.62
C LEU A 104 11.69 20.11 7.82
N ALA A 105 11.69 21.41 8.11
CA ALA A 105 10.87 21.97 9.18
C ALA A 105 9.37 21.83 8.92
N LEU A 106 8.91 22.04 7.67
CA LEU A 106 7.50 21.87 7.31
C LEU A 106 7.05 20.41 7.45
N GLY A 107 7.85 19.46 6.99
CA GLY A 107 7.59 18.03 7.15
C GLY A 107 7.54 17.63 8.64
N ALA A 108 8.42 18.18 9.48
CA ALA A 108 8.40 17.94 10.92
C ALA A 108 7.08 18.45 11.57
N ARG A 109 6.62 19.65 11.19
CA ARG A 109 5.33 20.18 11.68
C ARG A 109 4.17 19.31 11.22
N ARG A 110 4.18 18.79 9.99
CA ARG A 110 3.15 17.87 9.47
C ARG A 110 3.11 16.55 10.23
N ALA A 111 4.27 15.96 10.50
CA ALA A 111 4.35 14.74 11.31
C ALA A 111 3.86 14.99 12.75
N GLN A 112 4.24 16.14 13.33
CA GLN A 112 3.86 16.48 14.70
C GLN A 112 2.35 16.69 14.84
N VAL A 113 1.70 17.41 13.94
CA VAL A 113 0.24 17.66 14.03
C VAL A 113 -0.56 16.36 13.86
N VAL A 114 -0.09 15.42 13.03
CA VAL A 114 -0.71 14.09 12.91
C VAL A 114 -0.53 13.31 14.23
N ARG A 115 0.67 13.29 14.80
CA ARG A 115 0.94 12.66 16.10
C ARG A 115 0.03 13.21 17.19
N ASP A 116 -0.07 14.53 17.31
CA ASP A 116 -0.88 15.18 18.34
C ASP A 116 -2.37 14.87 18.16
N TYR A 117 -2.84 14.82 16.92
CA TYR A 117 -4.21 14.41 16.62
C TYR A 117 -4.48 12.95 17.04
N LEU A 118 -3.60 12.01 16.69
CA LEU A 118 -3.73 10.60 17.09
C LEU A 118 -3.72 10.44 18.62
N ILE A 119 -2.89 11.21 19.34
CA ILE A 119 -2.91 11.25 20.83
C ILE A 119 -4.28 11.72 21.32
N SER A 120 -4.84 12.77 20.75
CA SER A 120 -6.17 13.26 21.11
C SER A 120 -7.29 12.24 20.89
N ARG A 121 -7.04 11.24 20.05
CA ARG A 121 -7.94 10.10 19.77
C ARG A 121 -7.59 8.83 20.56
N GLY A 122 -6.75 8.95 21.59
CA GLY A 122 -6.45 7.89 22.54
C GLY A 122 -5.30 6.97 22.14
N VAL A 123 -4.55 7.28 21.06
CA VAL A 123 -3.35 6.51 20.71
C VAL A 123 -2.20 6.91 21.65
N ALA A 124 -1.55 5.94 22.29
CA ALA A 124 -0.50 6.21 23.27
C ALA A 124 0.72 6.89 22.60
N ALA A 125 1.15 8.01 23.16
CA ALA A 125 2.28 8.79 22.64
C ALA A 125 3.59 8.01 22.57
N SER A 126 3.79 7.04 23.49
CA SER A 126 4.97 6.17 23.53
C SER A 126 5.09 5.20 22.35
N ARG A 127 4.00 4.99 21.61
CA ARG A 127 4.00 4.14 20.40
C ARG A 127 4.48 4.87 19.15
N MET A 128 4.59 6.19 19.18
CA MET A 128 4.78 7.02 18.01
C MET A 128 6.14 7.72 17.97
N HIS A 129 6.87 7.51 16.89
CA HIS A 129 8.02 8.32 16.51
C HIS A 129 7.63 9.23 15.35
N THR A 130 8.22 10.43 15.30
CA THR A 130 8.05 11.33 14.16
C THR A 130 9.38 11.52 13.45
N ILE A 131 9.35 11.58 12.13
CA ILE A 131 10.50 11.90 11.30
C ILE A 131 10.08 12.80 10.14
N SER A 132 10.93 13.73 9.77
CA SER A 132 10.74 14.53 8.55
C SER A 132 11.74 14.13 7.49
N TYR A 133 11.23 13.89 6.31
CA TYR A 133 12.04 13.74 5.10
C TYR A 133 12.02 15.02 4.24
N GLY A 134 11.25 16.04 4.65
CA GLY A 134 11.10 17.24 3.85
C GLY A 134 10.73 16.89 2.41
N LYS A 135 11.50 17.38 1.44
CA LYS A 135 11.30 17.10 0.02
C LYS A 135 12.15 15.94 -0.53
N GLU A 136 12.91 15.23 0.32
CA GLU A 136 13.93 14.25 -0.09
C GLU A 136 13.34 12.90 -0.54
N ARG A 137 12.06 12.63 -0.26
CA ARG A 137 11.38 11.38 -0.63
C ARG A 137 10.08 11.63 -1.38
N PRO A 138 10.14 12.17 -2.61
CA PRO A 138 8.94 12.37 -3.42
C PRO A 138 8.34 11.03 -3.86
N VAL A 139 7.01 10.98 -3.97
CA VAL A 139 6.26 9.84 -4.54
C VAL A 139 5.78 10.12 -5.95
N ALA A 140 5.79 11.39 -6.36
CA ALA A 140 5.44 11.83 -7.71
C ALA A 140 6.50 12.82 -8.21
N LEU A 141 7.01 12.58 -9.43
CA LEU A 141 8.17 13.26 -10.02
C LEU A 141 7.75 14.03 -11.28
N CYS A 142 6.97 15.08 -11.11
CA CYS A 142 6.68 16.04 -12.17
C CYS A 142 6.60 17.44 -11.56
N ASP A 143 6.82 18.46 -12.38
CA ASP A 143 6.88 19.86 -11.98
C ASP A 143 5.53 20.55 -12.16
N ASP A 144 4.49 19.98 -11.52
CA ASP A 144 3.14 20.53 -11.51
C ASP A 144 2.34 20.17 -10.26
N ILE A 145 1.14 20.78 -10.16
CA ILE A 145 0.27 20.63 -8.99
C ILE A 145 -0.17 19.19 -8.74
N SER A 146 -0.24 18.33 -9.75
CA SER A 146 -0.68 16.94 -9.60
C SER A 146 0.34 16.12 -8.81
N CYS A 147 1.65 16.34 -9.05
CA CYS A 147 2.72 15.71 -8.27
C CYS A 147 2.91 16.40 -6.91
N TRP A 148 2.91 17.73 -6.86
CA TRP A 148 3.10 18.44 -5.59
C TRP A 148 2.03 18.08 -4.55
N SER A 149 0.79 17.92 -4.97
CA SER A 149 -0.30 17.54 -4.07
C SER A 149 -0.11 16.16 -3.45
N GLN A 150 0.48 15.21 -4.15
CA GLN A 150 0.81 13.89 -3.64
C GLN A 150 2.03 13.90 -2.71
N ASN A 151 2.97 14.80 -2.94
CA ASN A 151 4.18 14.94 -2.14
C ASN A 151 3.91 15.63 -0.79
N ARG A 152 2.95 16.55 -0.71
CA ARG A 152 2.52 17.20 0.54
C ARG A 152 1.69 16.27 1.40
N ARG A 153 2.34 15.40 2.16
CA ARG A 153 1.66 14.34 2.94
C ARG A 153 2.34 14.06 4.28
N ALA A 154 1.62 13.40 5.16
CA ALA A 154 2.20 12.64 6.26
C ALA A 154 1.75 11.18 6.15
N VAL A 155 2.64 10.25 6.45
CA VAL A 155 2.42 8.81 6.32
C VAL A 155 2.62 8.15 7.68
N THR A 156 1.66 7.33 8.09
CA THR A 156 1.77 6.47 9.27
C THR A 156 2.32 5.11 8.83
N VAL A 157 3.57 4.81 9.20
CA VAL A 157 4.30 3.60 8.83
C VAL A 157 4.31 2.66 10.02
N LEU A 158 3.61 1.54 9.89
CA LEU A 158 3.59 0.49 10.91
C LEU A 158 4.94 -0.25 10.89
N ASN A 159 5.67 -0.20 12.01
CA ASN A 159 6.87 -1.02 12.14
C ASN A 159 6.45 -2.46 12.38
N ALA A 160 6.92 -3.39 11.55
CA ALA A 160 6.74 -4.79 11.85
C ALA A 160 7.45 -5.09 13.17
N SER A 161 6.70 -5.62 14.14
CA SER A 161 7.31 -6.19 15.33
C SER A 161 8.18 -7.37 14.89
N SER A 162 9.49 -7.21 14.95
CA SER A 162 10.46 -8.31 14.75
C SER A 162 10.39 -9.26 15.92
#